data_f8d16b56c63ef366e4c4dd35ca974bd2
#
_entry.id   f8d16b56c63ef366e4c4dd35ca974bd2
#
_cell.length_a   1.000
_cell.length_b   1.000
_cell.length_c   1.000
_cell.angle_alpha   90.00
_cell.angle_beta   90.00
_cell.angle_gamma   90.00
#
_symmetry.space_group_name_H-M   'P 1'
#
loop_
_entity.id
_entity.type
_entity.pdbx_description
1 polymer ?
#
loop_
_entity_poly.entity_id
_entity_poly.type
_entity_poly.pdbx_seq_one_letter_code
_entity_poly.pdbx_strand_id
1 'polypeptide(L)'
;AWNYSYADAFVILKYTFTNATEDTIQDIYAGIWADPSIANFNYTDIYTPGGGFSWYDNLNGFDETEDDAEFKRDIAYQYDTDGDDGWAESYLGMSALGSNVPYNYLNTNYFQWVWTNSNNSDYPAYSMPLTDEERYDKMSSSVPKGTGPDYTSEGYPAAENSWMFLLSA
;
A
#
# COMPACT_ATOMS: atom_id res chain seq x y z
N ALA A 1 11.65 18.02 3.44
CA ALA A 1 12.69 17.46 2.58
C ALA A 1 14.05 17.75 3.22
N TRP A 2 14.94 16.77 3.21
CA TRP A 2 16.28 16.85 3.80
C TRP A 2 17.28 17.00 2.65
N ASN A 3 18.24 17.85 2.77
CA ASN A 3 19.23 18.10 1.69
C ASN A 3 20.45 17.15 1.80
N TYR A 4 20.17 15.86 2.04
CA TYR A 4 21.18 14.81 2.07
C TYR A 4 20.81 13.74 1.05
N SER A 5 21.75 13.30 0.25
CA SER A 5 21.50 12.33 -0.84
C SER A 5 20.90 11.01 -0.36
N TYR A 6 21.16 10.61 0.87
CA TYR A 6 20.54 9.40 1.47
C TYR A 6 19.11 9.64 2.01
N ALA A 7 18.64 10.87 2.00
CA ALA A 7 17.31 11.26 2.49
C ALA A 7 16.43 11.87 1.37
N ASP A 8 16.88 11.85 0.14
CA ASP A 8 16.16 12.43 -1.00
C ASP A 8 14.96 11.56 -1.41
N ALA A 9 15.04 10.26 -1.10
CA ALA A 9 14.07 9.27 -1.56
C ALA A 9 12.89 9.03 -0.62
N PHE A 10 12.75 9.78 0.48
CA PHE A 10 11.63 9.60 1.38
C PHE A 10 11.04 10.90 1.91
N VAL A 11 9.77 10.81 2.31
CA VAL A 11 9.02 11.89 2.98
C VAL A 11 8.46 11.34 4.28
N ILE A 12 8.64 12.07 5.38
CA ILE A 12 8.02 11.74 6.66
C ILE A 12 6.78 12.62 6.83
N LEU A 13 5.63 11.98 7.02
CA LEU A 13 4.37 12.63 7.32
C LEU A 13 4.05 12.43 8.81
N LYS A 14 3.66 13.50 9.48
CA LYS A 14 3.23 13.46 10.87
C LYS A 14 1.79 13.94 10.96
N TYR A 15 0.92 13.09 11.47
CA TYR A 15 -0.47 13.42 11.73
C TYR A 15 -0.71 13.52 13.25
N THR A 16 -1.63 14.39 13.63
CA THR A 16 -2.11 14.51 15.01
C THR A 16 -3.63 14.38 15.00
N PHE A 17 -4.11 13.39 15.72
CA PHE A 17 -5.55 13.17 15.93
C PHE A 17 -5.92 13.64 17.32
N THR A 18 -6.99 14.41 17.43
CA THR A 18 -7.48 14.93 18.71
C THR A 18 -8.95 14.56 18.86
N ASN A 19 -9.27 13.85 19.93
CA ASN A 19 -10.67 13.68 20.33
C ASN A 19 -11.22 15.02 20.85
N ALA A 20 -12.17 15.59 20.14
CA ALA A 20 -12.82 16.85 20.49
C ALA A 20 -14.11 16.67 21.32
N THR A 21 -14.42 15.45 21.71
CA THR A 21 -15.58 15.12 22.55
C THR A 21 -15.17 14.85 23.98
N GLU A 22 -16.13 14.84 24.91
CA GLU A 22 -15.91 14.46 26.31
C GLU A 22 -15.93 12.95 26.53
N ASP A 23 -16.41 12.21 25.52
CA ASP A 23 -16.53 10.75 25.59
C ASP A 23 -15.24 10.05 25.18
N THR A 24 -15.01 8.86 25.72
CA THR A 24 -13.92 7.99 25.28
C THR A 24 -14.31 7.35 23.95
N ILE A 25 -13.48 7.54 22.92
CA ILE A 25 -13.61 6.83 21.66
C ILE A 25 -12.73 5.59 21.72
N GLN A 26 -13.26 4.45 21.32
CA GLN A 26 -12.57 3.16 21.29
C GLN A 26 -12.52 2.65 19.84
N ASP A 27 -11.63 1.70 19.60
CA ASP A 27 -11.49 1.01 18.32
C ASP A 27 -11.28 1.99 17.15
N ILE A 28 -10.34 2.92 17.34
CA ILE A 28 -9.95 3.91 16.32
C ILE A 28 -8.83 3.32 15.47
N TYR A 29 -9.03 3.36 14.17
CA TYR A 29 -7.97 3.05 13.21
C TYR A 29 -7.63 4.30 12.42
N ALA A 30 -6.33 4.55 12.25
CA ALA A 30 -5.82 5.59 11.38
C ALA A 30 -5.11 4.93 10.20
N GLY A 31 -5.46 5.32 8.99
CA GLY A 31 -4.89 4.72 7.80
C GLY A 31 -4.48 5.74 6.75
N ILE A 32 -3.50 5.38 5.94
CA ILE A 32 -3.12 6.10 4.74
C ILE A 32 -3.43 5.20 3.55
N TRP A 33 -4.31 5.69 2.70
CA TRP A 33 -4.58 5.11 1.41
C TRP A 33 -3.65 5.72 0.37
N ALA A 34 -3.10 4.89 -0.49
CA ALA A 34 -2.25 5.29 -1.59
C ALA A 34 -2.75 4.67 -2.90
N ASP A 35 -2.75 5.49 -3.93
CA ASP A 35 -3.00 5.13 -5.31
C ASP A 35 -1.75 5.50 -6.13
N PRO A 36 -0.66 4.75 -5.97
CA PRO A 36 0.54 5.01 -6.72
C PRO A 36 0.43 4.40 -8.11
N SER A 37 1.26 4.90 -9.00
CA SER A 37 1.58 4.24 -10.27
C SER A 37 3.09 4.30 -10.41
N ILE A 38 3.69 3.14 -10.45
CA ILE A 38 5.11 3.03 -10.77
C ILE A 38 5.19 2.88 -12.28
N ALA A 39 5.83 3.82 -12.93
CA ALA A 39 5.92 3.87 -14.38
C ALA A 39 7.04 4.81 -14.80
N ASN A 40 7.37 4.77 -16.08
CA ASN A 40 8.32 5.68 -16.69
C ASN A 40 7.92 7.15 -16.43
N PHE A 41 8.81 7.93 -15.82
CA PHE A 41 8.55 9.34 -15.52
C PHE A 41 8.65 10.28 -16.75
N ASN A 42 9.16 9.79 -17.87
CA ASN A 42 9.31 10.59 -19.08
C ASN A 42 8.00 10.65 -19.87
N TYR A 43 7.15 11.57 -19.50
CA TYR A 43 5.83 11.76 -20.10
C TYR A 43 5.84 11.95 -21.62
N THR A 44 6.96 12.37 -22.20
CA THR A 44 7.05 12.55 -23.64
C THR A 44 7.14 11.24 -24.41
N ASP A 45 7.61 10.19 -23.75
CA ASP A 45 7.78 8.87 -24.35
C ASP A 45 6.58 7.93 -24.10
N ILE A 46 5.70 8.28 -23.16
CA ILE A 46 4.50 7.50 -22.84
C ILE A 46 3.62 7.24 -24.07
N TYR A 47 3.52 8.21 -24.95
CA TYR A 47 2.66 8.16 -26.14
C TYR A 47 3.42 7.84 -27.44
N THR A 48 4.69 7.49 -27.36
CA THR A 48 5.42 7.03 -28.54
C THR A 48 4.85 5.70 -29.04
N PRO A 49 4.72 5.50 -30.35
CA PRO A 49 4.31 4.21 -30.88
C PRO A 49 5.28 3.11 -30.44
N GLY A 50 4.77 2.16 -29.65
CA GLY A 50 5.58 1.11 -29.03
C GLY A 50 6.11 1.45 -27.62
N GLY A 51 5.82 2.63 -27.09
CA GLY A 51 6.12 2.99 -25.71
C GLY A 51 5.21 2.26 -24.74
N GLY A 52 5.80 1.52 -23.83
CA GLY A 52 5.12 0.59 -22.95
C GLY A 52 4.63 1.20 -21.66
N PHE A 53 4.15 2.44 -21.62
CA PHE A 53 3.52 2.93 -20.41
C PHE A 53 2.18 2.25 -20.18
N SER A 54 2.06 1.56 -19.09
CA SER A 54 0.78 1.02 -18.62
C SER A 54 0.50 1.49 -17.19
N TRP A 55 -0.76 1.72 -16.88
CA TRP A 55 -1.25 1.94 -15.52
C TRP A 55 -1.64 0.63 -14.85
N TYR A 56 -1.49 -0.50 -15.55
CA TYR A 56 -2.10 -1.76 -15.19
C TYR A 56 -1.09 -2.91 -15.07
N ASP A 57 0.20 -2.61 -14.99
CA ASP A 57 1.30 -3.56 -14.88
C ASP A 57 2.00 -3.53 -13.52
N ASN A 58 1.34 -2.93 -12.55
CA ASN A 58 1.85 -2.84 -11.19
C ASN A 58 1.40 -4.02 -10.32
N LEU A 59 2.26 -4.39 -9.40
CA LEU A 59 1.95 -5.30 -8.30
C LEU A 59 2.24 -4.64 -6.95
N ASN A 60 1.44 -5.04 -5.96
CA ASN A 60 1.64 -4.63 -4.58
C ASN A 60 2.15 -5.80 -3.73
N GLY A 61 2.84 -5.47 -2.67
CA GLY A 61 3.23 -6.39 -1.62
C GLY A 61 3.23 -5.75 -0.25
N PHE A 62 3.38 -6.59 0.76
CA PHE A 62 3.52 -6.16 2.13
C PHE A 62 4.53 -7.07 2.84
N ASP A 63 5.61 -6.48 3.30
CA ASP A 63 6.63 -7.15 4.09
C ASP A 63 6.37 -6.86 5.57
N GLU A 64 5.92 -7.90 6.27
CA GLU A 64 5.58 -7.86 7.68
C GLU A 64 6.80 -8.28 8.50
N THR A 65 7.14 -7.44 9.47
CA THR A 65 8.22 -7.76 10.40
C THR A 65 7.80 -8.85 11.37
N GLU A 66 8.67 -9.81 11.65
CA GLU A 66 8.44 -10.84 12.66
C GLU A 66 8.17 -10.21 14.04
N ASP A 67 7.26 -10.83 14.81
CA ASP A 67 6.75 -10.29 16.07
C ASP A 67 7.81 -10.06 17.17
N ASP A 68 8.94 -10.76 17.10
CA ASP A 68 10.04 -10.67 18.06
C ASP A 68 11.13 -9.65 17.66
N ALA A 69 10.97 -8.99 16.55
CA ALA A 69 11.94 -7.99 16.09
C ALA A 69 11.98 -6.78 17.03
N GLU A 70 13.19 -6.29 17.30
CA GLU A 70 13.40 -5.07 18.09
C GLU A 70 12.72 -3.84 17.48
N PHE A 71 12.61 -3.82 16.14
CA PHE A 71 11.95 -2.76 15.38
C PHE A 71 11.02 -3.37 14.34
N LYS A 72 9.76 -3.05 14.40
CA LYS A 72 8.83 -3.35 13.32
C LYS A 72 9.15 -2.48 12.10
N ARG A 73 9.11 -3.10 10.93
CA ARG A 73 9.37 -2.44 9.64
C ARG A 73 8.34 -2.87 8.61
N ASP A 74 7.08 -2.95 9.05
CA ASP A 74 5.99 -3.30 8.18
C ASP A 74 5.91 -2.31 7.02
N ILE A 75 6.14 -2.78 5.81
CA ILE A 75 6.25 -1.95 4.61
C ILE A 75 5.25 -2.45 3.57
N ALA A 76 4.26 -1.63 3.25
CA ALA A 76 3.47 -1.79 2.04
C ALA A 76 4.24 -1.19 0.87
N TYR A 77 4.27 -1.88 -0.27
CA TYR A 77 5.00 -1.40 -1.43
C TYR A 77 4.30 -1.73 -2.75
N GLN A 78 4.66 -0.96 -3.77
CA GLN A 78 4.25 -1.21 -5.15
C GLN A 78 5.47 -1.14 -6.05
N TYR A 79 5.45 -1.92 -7.11
CA TYR A 79 6.47 -1.95 -8.14
C TYR A 79 5.85 -2.25 -9.51
N ASP A 80 6.54 -1.84 -10.54
CA ASP A 80 6.28 -2.19 -11.93
C ASP A 80 6.92 -3.55 -12.22
N THR A 81 6.18 -4.48 -12.84
CA THR A 81 6.61 -5.87 -12.98
C THR A 81 7.66 -6.08 -14.04
N ASP A 82 7.64 -5.31 -15.13
CA ASP A 82 8.61 -5.39 -16.21
C ASP A 82 9.63 -4.22 -16.18
N GLY A 83 9.40 -3.25 -15.30
CA GLY A 83 10.29 -2.11 -15.09
C GLY A 83 10.35 -1.15 -16.27
N ASP A 84 9.37 -1.17 -17.20
CA ASP A 84 9.31 -0.33 -18.40
C ASP A 84 10.65 -0.36 -19.18
N ASP A 85 11.22 -1.54 -19.43
CA ASP A 85 12.52 -1.72 -20.07
C ASP A 85 13.69 -1.00 -19.35
N GLY A 86 13.63 -0.90 -18.02
CA GLY A 86 14.65 -0.24 -17.19
C GLY A 86 14.39 1.24 -16.91
N TRP A 87 13.19 1.74 -17.22
CA TRP A 87 12.80 3.11 -16.92
C TRP A 87 12.03 3.28 -15.61
N ALA A 88 11.45 2.20 -15.10
CA ALA A 88 10.63 2.18 -13.88
C ALA A 88 11.09 1.11 -12.87
N GLU A 89 12.39 0.97 -12.65
CA GLU A 89 12.99 -0.02 -11.74
C GLU A 89 12.78 0.30 -10.24
N SER A 90 12.10 1.38 -9.92
CA SER A 90 11.92 1.85 -8.55
C SER A 90 10.73 1.21 -7.88
N TYR A 91 10.81 1.11 -6.55
CA TYR A 91 9.70 0.74 -5.69
C TYR A 91 9.17 1.97 -4.95
N LEU A 92 7.87 2.06 -4.77
CA LEU A 92 7.28 2.95 -3.78
C LEU A 92 6.96 2.14 -2.52
N GLY A 93 7.49 2.57 -1.38
CA GLY A 93 7.20 1.96 -0.08
C GLY A 93 6.50 2.94 0.85
N MET A 94 5.62 2.41 1.70
CA MET A 94 4.98 3.14 2.78
C MET A 94 5.04 2.31 4.07
N SER A 95 5.41 2.96 5.17
CA SER A 95 5.52 2.32 6.48
C SER A 95 5.03 3.25 7.58
N ALA A 96 4.43 2.68 8.63
CA ALA A 96 4.15 3.39 9.87
C ALA A 96 5.43 3.44 10.72
N LEU A 97 6.00 4.63 10.90
CA LEU A 97 7.28 4.81 11.62
C LEU A 97 7.09 4.85 13.14
N GLY A 98 5.89 4.98 13.64
CA GLY A 98 5.57 5.02 15.07
C GLY A 98 4.47 6.00 15.43
N SER A 99 4.13 6.02 16.70
CA SER A 99 3.13 6.91 17.29
C SER A 99 3.57 7.34 18.69
N ASN A 100 2.71 8.08 19.38
CA ASN A 100 2.90 8.42 20.81
C ASN A 100 2.58 7.27 21.76
N VAL A 101 2.07 6.14 21.26
CA VAL A 101 1.99 4.89 22.01
C VAL A 101 3.21 4.03 21.70
N PRO A 102 3.63 3.17 22.63
CA PRO A 102 4.73 2.26 22.38
C PRO A 102 4.48 1.42 21.12
N TYR A 103 5.49 1.26 20.29
CA TYR A 103 5.39 0.64 18.98
C TYR A 103 4.84 -0.81 18.99
N ASN A 104 5.14 -1.54 20.06
CA ASN A 104 4.62 -2.90 20.28
C ASN A 104 3.10 -2.98 20.49
N TYR A 105 2.41 -1.85 20.60
CA TYR A 105 0.96 -1.77 20.64
C TYR A 105 0.32 -1.30 19.32
N LEU A 106 1.15 -0.99 18.31
CA LEU A 106 0.67 -0.72 16.97
C LEU A 106 0.63 -2.04 16.18
N ASN A 107 -0.57 -2.47 15.85
CA ASN A 107 -0.76 -3.53 14.86
C ASN A 107 -1.01 -2.88 13.53
N THR A 108 -0.10 -3.11 12.60
CA THR A 108 -0.23 -2.61 11.24
C THR A 108 -1.08 -3.57 10.43
N ASN A 109 -2.13 -3.05 9.82
CA ASN A 109 -2.98 -3.77 8.89
C ASN A 109 -2.69 -3.32 7.47
N TYR A 110 -2.67 -4.27 6.54
CA TYR A 110 -2.46 -4.01 5.14
C TYR A 110 -3.65 -4.49 4.33
N PHE A 111 -4.11 -3.63 3.42
CA PHE A 111 -5.13 -3.99 2.46
C PHE A 111 -4.78 -3.46 1.06
N GLN A 112 -5.29 -4.11 0.01
CA GLN A 112 -5.15 -3.64 -1.37
C GLN A 112 -6.40 -3.96 -2.19
N TRP A 113 -6.64 -3.17 -3.23
CA TRP A 113 -7.70 -3.39 -4.20
C TRP A 113 -7.37 -2.73 -5.53
N VAL A 114 -8.07 -3.10 -6.61
CA VAL A 114 -7.84 -2.51 -7.92
C VAL A 114 -8.56 -1.17 -8.08
N TRP A 115 -7.96 -0.29 -8.87
CA TRP A 115 -8.60 0.96 -9.28
C TRP A 115 -9.75 0.68 -10.25
N THR A 116 -10.86 0.28 -9.76
CA THR A 116 -12.12 0.25 -10.53
C THR A 116 -13.27 0.39 -9.55
N ASN A 117 -14.33 1.03 -9.98
CA ASN A 117 -15.58 1.07 -9.21
C ASN A 117 -16.32 -0.26 -9.27
N SER A 118 -15.67 -1.33 -9.74
CA SER A 118 -16.23 -2.66 -9.88
C SER A 118 -15.58 -3.62 -8.89
N ASN A 119 -16.36 -4.59 -8.46
CA ASN A 119 -15.84 -5.70 -7.69
C ASN A 119 -14.85 -6.49 -8.54
N ASN A 120 -13.75 -6.87 -7.96
CA ASN A 120 -12.82 -7.80 -8.59
C ASN A 120 -13.41 -9.21 -8.50
N SER A 121 -13.88 -9.76 -9.63
CA SER A 121 -14.51 -11.07 -9.68
C SER A 121 -13.50 -12.20 -9.42
N ASP A 122 -12.25 -12.01 -9.80
CA ASP A 122 -11.20 -13.03 -9.67
C ASP A 122 -10.64 -13.06 -8.24
N TYR A 123 -10.61 -11.90 -7.59
CA TYR A 123 -10.16 -11.73 -6.22
C TYR A 123 -11.18 -10.95 -5.38
N PRO A 124 -12.33 -11.55 -4.98
CA PRO A 124 -13.41 -10.84 -4.29
C PRO A 124 -12.96 -10.17 -2.97
N ALA A 125 -12.03 -10.77 -2.24
CA ALA A 125 -11.48 -10.18 -1.00
C ALA A 125 -10.75 -8.85 -1.23
N TYR A 126 -10.32 -8.59 -2.46
CA TYR A 126 -9.58 -7.42 -2.91
C TYR A 126 -10.45 -6.41 -3.66
N SER A 127 -11.76 -6.46 -3.44
CA SER A 127 -12.69 -5.50 -4.02
C SER A 127 -12.67 -4.17 -3.26
N MET A 128 -12.96 -3.10 -3.99
CA MET A 128 -13.06 -1.74 -3.43
C MET A 128 -14.18 -1.68 -2.38
N PRO A 129 -13.93 -1.09 -1.19
CA PRO A 129 -14.97 -0.91 -0.18
C PRO A 129 -15.97 0.17 -0.60
N LEU A 130 -17.26 -0.16 -0.59
CA LEU A 130 -18.33 0.72 -1.02
C LEU A 130 -19.05 1.42 0.14
N THR A 131 -19.07 0.78 1.31
CA THR A 131 -19.75 1.29 2.50
C THR A 131 -18.73 1.71 3.58
N ASP A 132 -19.19 2.44 4.58
CA ASP A 132 -18.34 2.83 5.72
C ASP A 132 -17.98 1.63 6.59
N GLU A 133 -18.86 0.64 6.70
CA GLU A 133 -18.60 -0.61 7.39
C GLU A 133 -17.50 -1.40 6.69
N GLU A 134 -17.57 -1.55 5.37
CA GLU A 134 -16.52 -2.21 4.57
C GLU A 134 -15.17 -1.47 4.65
N ARG A 135 -15.18 -0.13 4.71
CA ARG A 135 -13.96 0.67 4.90
C ARG A 135 -13.35 0.43 6.27
N TYR A 136 -14.20 0.42 7.30
CA TYR A 136 -13.76 0.13 8.66
C TYR A 136 -13.17 -1.28 8.77
N ASP A 137 -13.83 -2.27 8.19
CA ASP A 137 -13.34 -3.65 8.17
C ASP A 137 -11.95 -3.74 7.50
N LYS A 138 -11.73 -3.03 6.41
CA LYS A 138 -10.43 -2.97 5.75
C LYS A 138 -9.35 -2.24 6.57
N MET A 139 -9.73 -1.28 7.41
CA MET A 139 -8.80 -0.60 8.30
C MET A 139 -8.47 -1.41 9.54
N SER A 140 -9.39 -2.24 9.99
CA SER A 140 -9.27 -3.04 11.23
C SER A 140 -8.72 -4.46 11.00
N SER A 141 -8.43 -4.83 9.75
CA SER A 141 -7.94 -6.15 9.40
C SER A 141 -6.95 -6.08 8.23
N SER A 142 -6.15 -7.13 8.08
CA SER A 142 -5.32 -7.31 6.90
C SER A 142 -6.02 -8.17 5.86
N VAL A 143 -5.72 -7.93 4.58
CA VAL A 143 -6.24 -8.76 3.50
C VAL A 143 -5.77 -10.20 3.65
N PRO A 144 -6.64 -11.19 3.42
CA PRO A 144 -6.24 -12.60 3.48
C PRO A 144 -5.19 -12.93 2.41
N LYS A 145 -4.15 -13.62 2.81
CA LYS A 145 -3.14 -14.14 1.88
C LYS A 145 -3.67 -15.38 1.18
N GLY A 146 -3.40 -15.49 -0.12
CA GLY A 146 -3.73 -16.66 -0.94
C GLY A 146 -2.49 -17.50 -1.26
N THR A 147 -2.71 -18.64 -1.87
CA THR A 147 -1.67 -19.56 -2.32
C THR A 147 -1.97 -20.09 -3.71
N GLY A 148 -0.95 -20.51 -4.43
CA GLY A 148 -1.10 -21.09 -5.76
C GLY A 148 -0.58 -20.17 -6.87
N PRO A 149 -0.80 -20.55 -8.14
CA PRO A 149 -0.22 -19.87 -9.29
C PRO A 149 -0.74 -18.43 -9.50
N ASP A 150 -1.92 -18.12 -8.93
CA ASP A 150 -2.54 -16.81 -9.06
C ASP A 150 -2.08 -15.82 -7.98
N TYR A 151 -1.13 -16.23 -7.13
CA TYR A 151 -0.61 -15.43 -6.04
C TYR A 151 0.92 -15.37 -6.07
N THR A 152 1.48 -14.25 -5.63
CA THR A 152 2.92 -14.09 -5.40
C THR A 152 3.40 -15.01 -4.27
N SER A 153 4.70 -15.12 -4.08
CA SER A 153 5.29 -15.86 -2.95
C SER A 153 4.85 -15.33 -1.59
N GLU A 154 4.47 -14.07 -1.52
CA GLU A 154 3.99 -13.40 -0.32
C GLU A 154 2.49 -13.58 -0.09
N GLY A 155 1.78 -14.18 -1.05
CA GLY A 155 0.35 -14.48 -0.96
C GLY A 155 -0.57 -13.37 -1.45
N TYR A 156 -0.08 -12.42 -2.23
CA TYR A 156 -0.88 -11.37 -2.87
C TYR A 156 -1.16 -11.72 -4.33
N PRO A 157 -2.25 -11.18 -4.94
CA PRO A 157 -2.57 -11.44 -6.34
C PRO A 157 -1.37 -11.16 -7.26
N ALA A 158 -1.07 -12.10 -8.13
CA ALA A 158 0.01 -11.99 -9.11
C ALA A 158 -0.46 -11.38 -10.45
N ALA A 159 -1.74 -11.07 -10.58
CA ALA A 159 -2.26 -10.39 -11.75
C ALA A 159 -1.91 -8.91 -11.70
N GLU A 160 -1.18 -8.46 -12.71
CA GLU A 160 -0.85 -7.05 -12.91
C GLU A 160 -2.11 -6.21 -13.04
N ASN A 161 -2.12 -5.07 -12.38
CA ASN A 161 -3.26 -4.14 -12.42
C ASN A 161 -2.86 -2.76 -11.88
N SER A 162 -3.79 -1.80 -11.97
CA SER A 162 -3.72 -0.56 -11.22
C SER A 162 -4.14 -0.82 -9.76
N TRP A 163 -3.22 -1.35 -8.99
CA TRP A 163 -3.45 -1.65 -7.59
C TRP A 163 -3.27 -0.43 -6.71
N MET A 164 -4.19 -0.27 -5.77
CA MET A 164 -4.06 0.66 -4.65
C MET A 164 -3.81 -0.11 -3.36
N PHE A 165 -3.28 0.54 -2.36
CA PHE A 165 -3.13 -0.06 -1.04
C PHE A 165 -3.47 0.89 0.11
N LEU A 166 -3.79 0.29 1.24
CA LEU A 166 -4.07 0.93 2.52
C LEU A 166 -3.15 0.34 3.57
N LEU A 167 -2.49 1.20 4.31
CA LEU A 167 -1.78 0.85 5.53
C LEU A 167 -2.46 1.55 6.70
N SER A 168 -2.88 0.79 7.70
CA SER A 168 -3.59 1.31 8.88
C SER A 168 -3.06 0.70 10.18
N ALA A 169 -3.25 1.40 11.29
CA ALA A 169 -2.90 0.95 12.62
C ALA A 169 -3.86 1.52 13.67
#